data_d5afa36b47ab4a8ec59298da6d0e8690
#
_entry.id   d5afa36b47ab4a8ec59298da6d0e8690
#
_cell.length_a   1.000
_cell.length_b   1.000
_cell.length_c   1.000
_cell.angle_alpha   90.00
_cell.angle_beta   90.00
_cell.angle_gamma   90.00
#
_symmetry.space_group_name_H-M   'P 1'
#
loop_
_entity.id
_entity.type
_entity.pdbx_description
1 polymer ?
#
loop_
_entity_poly.entity_id
_entity_poly.type
_entity_poly.pdbx_seq_one_letter_code
_entity_poly.pdbx_strand_id
1 'polypeptide(L)'
;MKAFALIALAFFVQSAAAQHGASASNMTLVGHEELQGRSAYQPILHQQGGRWIAYVGHHGGKAMNPLTGRQEDNGTSIVDVTDPRAPRYLAHIPGEPGEGEAGGAQMVRACNGSDLPKADKSKVYLLRSMGKLAHEIWDVTNPQKPSRITV
;
A
#
# COMPACT_ATOMS: atom_id res chain seq x y z
N MET A 1 4.88 -46.38 -51.14
CA MET A 1 5.38 -45.57 -50.02
C MET A 1 4.31 -44.48 -49.78
N LYS A 2 3.54 -44.59 -48.67
CA LYS A 2 2.48 -43.62 -48.34
C LYS A 2 3.01 -42.77 -47.17
N ALA A 3 3.20 -41.46 -47.40
CA ALA A 3 3.62 -40.49 -46.38
C ALA A 3 2.40 -40.09 -45.55
N PHE A 4 2.47 -40.33 -44.25
CA PHE A 4 1.49 -39.80 -43.26
C PHE A 4 1.98 -38.43 -42.82
N ALA A 5 1.21 -37.38 -43.10
CA ALA A 5 1.43 -36.06 -42.55
C ALA A 5 0.77 -35.99 -41.18
N LEU A 6 1.58 -35.78 -40.12
CA LEU A 6 1.10 -35.48 -38.77
C LEU A 6 0.78 -33.98 -38.70
N ILE A 7 -0.52 -33.66 -38.56
CA ILE A 7 -0.96 -32.30 -38.25
C ILE A 7 -0.92 -32.14 -36.72
N ALA A 8 0.05 -31.38 -36.20
CA ALA A 8 0.08 -30.98 -34.81
C ALA A 8 -0.93 -29.84 -34.56
N LEU A 9 -2.01 -30.15 -33.85
CA LEU A 9 -3.01 -29.19 -33.42
C LEU A 9 -2.49 -28.48 -32.15
N ALA A 10 -1.99 -27.26 -32.29
CA ALA A 10 -1.60 -26.43 -31.15
C ALA A 10 -2.86 -25.85 -30.48
N PHE A 11 -3.21 -26.36 -29.30
CA PHE A 11 -4.22 -25.73 -28.45
C PHE A 11 -3.64 -24.48 -27.80
N PHE A 12 -4.02 -23.31 -28.28
CA PHE A 12 -3.84 -22.07 -27.57
C PHE A 12 -4.85 -22.02 -26.42
N VAL A 13 -4.40 -22.28 -25.20
CA VAL A 13 -5.15 -21.98 -23.99
C VAL A 13 -5.08 -20.46 -23.79
N GLN A 14 -6.11 -19.75 -24.24
CA GLN A 14 -6.30 -18.36 -23.86
C GLN A 14 -6.74 -18.32 -22.40
N SER A 15 -5.86 -17.93 -21.50
CA SER A 15 -6.22 -17.56 -20.14
C SER A 15 -7.11 -16.31 -20.24
N ALA A 16 -8.41 -16.47 -20.09
CA ALA A 16 -9.31 -15.35 -19.87
C ALA A 16 -8.98 -14.79 -18.47
N ALA A 17 -8.06 -13.84 -18.38
CA ALA A 17 -7.99 -12.97 -17.23
C ALA A 17 -9.32 -12.24 -17.17
N ALA A 18 -10.13 -12.52 -16.16
CA ALA A 18 -11.30 -11.72 -15.85
C ALA A 18 -10.81 -10.32 -15.49
N GLN A 19 -10.69 -9.46 -16.49
CA GLN A 19 -10.57 -8.02 -16.26
C GLN A 19 -11.92 -7.61 -15.67
N HIS A 20 -11.97 -7.39 -14.37
CA HIS A 20 -13.00 -6.54 -13.80
C HIS A 20 -12.77 -5.15 -14.40
N GLY A 21 -13.44 -4.89 -15.53
CA GLY A 21 -13.37 -3.60 -16.19
C GLY A 21 -13.79 -2.50 -15.22
N ALA A 22 -12.94 -1.50 -15.07
CA ALA A 22 -13.29 -0.33 -14.27
C ALA A 22 -14.59 0.26 -14.85
N SER A 23 -15.65 0.34 -14.02
CA SER A 23 -16.89 0.99 -14.38
C SER A 23 -16.94 2.36 -13.70
N ALA A 24 -17.27 3.40 -14.45
CA ALA A 24 -17.43 4.75 -13.93
C ALA A 24 -18.67 5.40 -14.56
N SER A 25 -19.41 6.16 -13.75
CA SER A 25 -20.50 7.02 -14.22
C SER A 25 -20.25 8.43 -13.70
N ASN A 26 -20.14 9.38 -14.60
CA ASN A 26 -19.86 10.78 -14.29
C ASN A 26 -18.54 11.02 -13.52
N MET A 27 -17.58 10.11 -13.67
CA MET A 27 -16.25 10.22 -13.08
C MET A 27 -15.18 9.85 -14.10
N THR A 28 -14.00 10.43 -13.97
CA THR A 28 -12.82 10.10 -14.78
C THR A 28 -11.72 9.63 -13.86
N LEU A 29 -11.10 8.48 -14.15
CA LEU A 29 -9.92 8.03 -13.45
C LEU A 29 -8.76 8.99 -13.75
N VAL A 30 -8.20 9.58 -12.70
CA VAL A 30 -7.11 10.55 -12.80
C VAL A 30 -5.76 9.87 -12.70
N GLY A 31 -5.60 8.93 -11.77
CA GLY A 31 -4.37 8.17 -11.56
C GLY A 31 -4.64 6.92 -10.73
N HIS A 32 -3.65 6.04 -10.66
CA HIS A 32 -3.77 4.75 -9.99
C HIS A 32 -2.43 4.31 -9.40
N GLU A 33 -2.45 3.71 -8.21
CA GLU A 33 -1.34 3.00 -7.58
C GLU A 33 -1.86 1.65 -7.07
N GLU A 34 -1.28 0.57 -7.56
CA GLU A 34 -1.78 -0.79 -7.30
C GLU A 34 -1.43 -1.32 -5.90
N LEU A 35 -0.54 -0.65 -5.17
CA LEU A 35 -0.07 -1.05 -3.85
C LEU A 35 0.45 -2.51 -3.80
N GLN A 36 0.97 -3.00 -4.92
CA GLN A 36 1.42 -4.38 -5.14
C GLN A 36 0.32 -5.43 -4.89
N GLY A 37 -0.92 -5.10 -5.18
CA GLY A 37 -2.09 -5.96 -4.93
C GLY A 37 -2.48 -6.09 -3.45
N ARG A 38 -1.90 -5.28 -2.56
CA ARG A 38 -2.29 -5.25 -1.16
C ARG A 38 -3.70 -4.67 -1.03
N SER A 39 -4.52 -5.26 -0.15
CA SER A 39 -5.86 -4.73 0.15
C SER A 39 -5.75 -3.37 0.85
N ALA A 40 -6.38 -2.34 0.33
CA ALA A 40 -6.43 -1.03 0.98
C ALA A 40 -7.57 -0.97 2.00
N TYR A 41 -7.27 -0.44 3.20
CA TYR A 41 -8.26 -0.21 4.25
C TYR A 41 -8.04 1.15 4.90
N GLN A 42 -9.06 1.95 4.96
CA GLN A 42 -9.11 3.30 5.54
C GLN A 42 -7.88 4.18 5.22
N PRO A 43 -7.60 4.49 3.95
CA PRO A 43 -6.53 5.40 3.60
C PRO A 43 -6.79 6.80 4.18
N ILE A 44 -5.72 7.47 4.60
CA ILE A 44 -5.78 8.88 4.99
C ILE A 44 -4.83 9.71 4.15
N LEU A 45 -5.19 10.96 3.93
CA LEU A 45 -4.34 11.96 3.29
C LEU A 45 -3.82 12.94 4.34
N HIS A 46 -2.54 13.24 4.28
CA HIS A 46 -1.90 14.21 5.16
C HIS A 46 -1.01 15.14 4.35
N GLN A 47 -1.13 16.44 4.61
CA GLN A 47 -0.27 17.42 3.97
C GLN A 47 0.97 17.66 4.83
N GLN A 48 2.15 17.41 4.27
CA GLN A 48 3.43 17.61 4.95
C GLN A 48 4.55 18.00 3.97
N GLY A 49 5.39 18.94 4.37
CA GLY A 49 6.52 19.39 3.55
C GLY A 49 6.10 19.88 2.15
N GLY A 50 4.93 20.49 2.03
CA GLY A 50 4.38 20.96 0.76
C GLY A 50 3.85 19.86 -0.17
N ARG A 51 3.73 18.61 0.33
CA ARG A 51 3.25 17.45 -0.42
C ARG A 51 2.01 16.85 0.20
N TRP A 52 1.19 16.18 -0.61
CA TRP A 52 0.11 15.33 -0.16
C TRP A 52 0.58 13.88 -0.10
N ILE A 53 0.54 13.30 1.09
CA ILE A 53 0.97 11.92 1.34
C ILE A 53 -0.26 11.09 1.73
N ALA A 54 -0.44 9.97 1.05
CA ALA A 54 -1.42 8.95 1.42
C ALA A 54 -0.74 7.89 2.30
N TYR A 55 -1.33 7.63 3.44
CA TYR A 55 -0.99 6.50 4.31
C TYR A 55 -2.11 5.48 4.21
N VAL A 56 -1.80 4.29 3.76
CA VAL A 56 -2.79 3.25 3.45
C VAL A 56 -2.52 2.03 4.33
N GLY A 57 -3.44 1.76 5.26
CA GLY A 57 -3.40 0.54 6.04
C GLY A 57 -3.88 -0.66 5.21
N HIS A 58 -3.40 -1.84 5.56
CA HIS A 58 -3.71 -3.10 4.88
C HIS A 58 -4.17 -4.18 5.85
N HIS A 59 -5.07 -5.05 5.40
CA HIS A 59 -5.31 -6.34 6.03
C HIS A 59 -4.08 -7.24 5.92
N GLY A 60 -4.02 -8.29 6.73
CA GLY A 60 -2.98 -9.30 6.67
C GLY A 60 -2.81 -9.94 5.30
N GLY A 61 -1.68 -10.58 5.10
CA GLY A 61 -1.19 -11.13 3.86
C GLY A 61 0.24 -10.68 3.59
N LYS A 62 0.79 -11.05 2.45
CA LYS A 62 2.16 -10.71 2.04
C LYS A 62 2.20 -10.25 0.60
N ALA A 63 3.10 -9.32 0.31
CA ALA A 63 3.42 -8.95 -1.06
C ALA A 63 4.88 -8.55 -1.22
N MET A 64 5.38 -8.59 -2.46
CA MET A 64 6.71 -8.13 -2.80
C MET A 64 6.79 -6.60 -2.64
N ASN A 65 7.77 -6.12 -1.89
CA ASN A 65 8.06 -4.68 -1.85
C ASN A 65 9.08 -4.35 -2.95
N PRO A 66 8.71 -3.56 -3.96
CA PRO A 66 9.59 -3.24 -5.09
C PRO A 66 10.80 -2.40 -4.69
N LEU A 67 10.74 -1.67 -3.56
CA LEU A 67 11.85 -0.85 -3.08
C LEU A 67 12.95 -1.67 -2.39
N THR A 68 12.59 -2.82 -1.81
CA THR A 68 13.53 -3.69 -1.07
C THR A 68 13.83 -5.00 -1.79
N GLY A 69 13.00 -5.39 -2.76
CA GLY A 69 13.06 -6.68 -3.44
C GLY A 69 12.71 -7.86 -2.52
N ARG A 70 11.99 -7.62 -1.41
CA ARG A 70 11.65 -8.64 -0.41
C ARG A 70 10.14 -8.84 -0.30
N GLN A 71 9.75 -10.04 0.03
CA GLN A 71 8.41 -10.34 0.53
C GLN A 71 8.27 -9.75 1.94
N GLU A 72 7.23 -8.95 2.14
CA GLU A 72 6.93 -8.30 3.42
C GLU A 72 5.48 -8.54 3.82
N ASP A 73 5.25 -8.73 5.12
CA ASP A 73 3.90 -8.77 5.66
C ASP A 73 3.19 -7.45 5.39
N ASN A 74 1.91 -7.50 5.04
CA ASN A 74 1.12 -6.32 4.78
C ASN A 74 1.08 -5.43 6.03
N GLY A 75 1.11 -4.12 5.83
CA GLY A 75 1.17 -3.17 6.94
C GLY A 75 0.64 -1.81 6.52
N THR A 76 1.52 -0.86 6.30
CA THR A 76 1.12 0.48 5.85
C THR A 76 1.96 0.91 4.64
N SER A 77 1.30 1.17 3.52
CA SER A 77 1.93 1.79 2.35
C SER A 77 1.91 3.31 2.47
N ILE A 78 2.97 3.94 2.01
CA ILE A 78 3.13 5.40 1.98
C ILE A 78 3.32 5.82 0.53
N VAL A 79 2.43 6.69 0.06
CA VAL A 79 2.35 7.11 -1.35
C VAL A 79 2.32 8.63 -1.43
N ASP A 80 3.16 9.22 -2.26
CA ASP A 80 3.07 10.63 -2.63
C ASP A 80 1.99 10.79 -3.70
N VAL A 81 0.95 11.52 -3.38
CA VAL A 81 -0.20 11.81 -4.25
C VAL A 81 -0.32 13.28 -4.56
N THR A 82 0.79 14.03 -4.44
CA THR A 82 0.85 15.46 -4.73
C THR A 82 0.43 15.75 -6.17
N ASP A 83 0.90 14.96 -7.14
CA ASP A 83 0.28 14.88 -8.45
C ASP A 83 -0.60 13.61 -8.51
N PRO A 84 -1.92 13.75 -8.47
CA PRO A 84 -2.81 12.60 -8.48
C PRO A 84 -2.80 11.80 -9.79
N ARG A 85 -2.22 12.35 -10.87
CA ARG A 85 -2.06 11.64 -12.15
C ARG A 85 -0.87 10.69 -12.14
N ALA A 86 0.09 10.93 -11.24
CA ALA A 86 1.32 10.15 -11.12
C ALA A 86 1.64 9.87 -9.65
N PRO A 87 0.80 9.10 -8.95
CA PRO A 87 1.07 8.72 -7.57
C PRO A 87 2.38 7.93 -7.50
N ARG A 88 3.18 8.17 -6.45
CA ARG A 88 4.48 7.54 -6.29
C ARG A 88 4.57 6.78 -4.98
N TYR A 89 4.81 5.49 -5.07
CA TYR A 89 5.10 4.65 -3.92
C TYR A 89 6.42 5.07 -3.25
N LEU A 90 6.39 5.42 -1.96
CA LEU A 90 7.53 5.97 -1.24
C LEU A 90 8.16 4.98 -0.27
N ALA A 91 7.34 4.24 0.47
CA ALA A 91 7.78 3.30 1.49
C ALA A 91 6.66 2.32 1.85
N HIS A 92 7.04 1.24 2.52
CA HIS A 92 6.15 0.33 3.21
C HIS A 92 6.66 0.09 4.63
N ILE A 93 5.77 0.13 5.58
CA ILE A 93 6.05 -0.28 6.96
C ILE A 93 5.37 -1.63 7.15
N PRO A 94 6.10 -2.75 7.27
CA PRO A 94 5.52 -4.07 7.48
C PRO A 94 4.63 -4.11 8.73
N GLY A 95 3.56 -4.87 8.68
CA GLY A 95 2.64 -5.09 9.79
C GLY A 95 2.88 -6.41 10.49
N GLU A 96 1.91 -6.79 11.33
CA GLU A 96 1.92 -8.10 11.98
C GLU A 96 1.64 -9.21 10.96
N PRO A 97 2.34 -10.34 11.07
CA PRO A 97 2.02 -11.53 10.27
C PRO A 97 0.58 -12.00 10.50
N GLY A 98 -0.03 -12.54 9.46
CA GLY A 98 -1.38 -13.09 9.50
C GLY A 98 -2.12 -12.85 8.21
N GLU A 99 -3.32 -13.40 8.11
CA GLU A 99 -4.20 -13.24 6.96
C GLU A 99 -5.46 -12.45 7.32
N GLY A 100 -5.97 -11.67 6.39
CA GLY A 100 -7.20 -10.90 6.55
C GLY A 100 -7.17 -10.03 7.81
N GLU A 101 -8.19 -10.16 8.65
CA GLU A 101 -8.35 -9.41 9.91
C GLU A 101 -7.35 -9.80 11.01
N ALA A 102 -6.63 -10.92 10.85
CA ALA A 102 -5.71 -11.41 11.88
C ALA A 102 -4.32 -10.78 11.81
N GLY A 103 -4.00 -10.07 10.73
CA GLY A 103 -2.69 -9.48 10.52
C GLY A 103 -2.77 -8.07 9.92
N GLY A 104 -1.60 -7.56 9.52
CA GLY A 104 -1.47 -6.26 8.90
C GLY A 104 -1.46 -5.09 9.88
N ALA A 105 -1.76 -3.91 9.36
CA ALA A 105 -1.96 -2.66 10.13
C ALA A 105 -3.08 -1.87 9.45
N GLN A 106 -4.32 -2.24 9.78
CA GLN A 106 -5.50 -1.84 9.01
C GLN A 106 -5.83 -0.36 9.11
N MET A 107 -5.69 0.23 10.28
CA MET A 107 -6.05 1.62 10.53
C MET A 107 -4.82 2.46 10.84
N VAL A 108 -4.80 3.64 10.26
CA VAL A 108 -3.72 4.61 10.44
C VAL A 108 -4.28 6.01 10.70
N ARG A 109 -3.52 6.81 11.43
CA ARG A 109 -3.79 8.26 11.64
C ARG A 109 -2.47 9.00 11.59
N ALA A 110 -2.43 10.12 10.88
CA ALA A 110 -1.29 11.03 10.88
C ALA A 110 -1.65 12.36 11.50
N CYS A 111 -0.70 13.01 12.15
CA CYS A 111 -0.84 14.34 12.71
C CYS A 111 0.50 15.06 12.74
N ASN A 112 0.44 16.40 12.73
CA ASN A 112 1.65 17.20 12.96
C ASN A 112 1.98 17.23 14.45
N GLY A 113 3.25 17.23 14.78
CA GLY A 113 3.70 17.45 16.15
C GLY A 113 3.28 18.79 16.71
N SER A 114 3.09 19.81 15.83
CA SER A 114 2.54 21.11 16.21
C SER A 114 1.16 21.01 16.87
N ASP A 115 0.37 20.02 16.52
CA ASP A 115 -1.00 19.82 16.99
C ASP A 115 -1.07 19.07 18.32
N LEU A 116 0.05 18.52 18.77
CA LEU A 116 0.15 17.71 19.99
C LEU A 116 0.83 18.47 21.14
N PRO A 117 0.29 18.42 22.38
CA PRO A 117 0.75 19.30 23.47
C PRO A 117 2.21 19.14 23.87
N LYS A 118 2.76 17.94 23.85
CA LYS A 118 4.11 17.62 24.35
C LYS A 118 5.02 16.97 23.32
N ALA A 119 4.64 17.01 22.04
CA ALA A 119 5.41 16.40 20.98
C ALA A 119 6.45 17.38 20.40
N ASP A 120 7.43 16.85 19.67
CA ASP A 120 8.33 17.64 18.85
C ASP A 120 7.52 18.30 17.72
N LYS A 121 7.48 19.62 17.73
CA LYS A 121 6.67 20.45 16.82
C LYS A 121 7.11 20.38 15.36
N SER A 122 8.32 19.93 15.11
CA SER A 122 8.88 19.80 13.75
C SER A 122 8.55 18.45 13.08
N LYS A 123 7.96 17.51 13.83
CA LYS A 123 7.72 16.15 13.36
C LYS A 123 6.30 15.93 12.84
N VAL A 124 6.18 14.92 12.01
CA VAL A 124 4.90 14.29 11.61
C VAL A 124 4.88 12.89 12.18
N TYR A 125 3.79 12.56 12.87
CA TYR A 125 3.60 11.28 13.53
C TYR A 125 2.55 10.45 12.82
N LEU A 126 2.79 9.15 12.73
CA LEU A 126 1.83 8.16 12.29
C LEU A 126 1.52 7.21 13.44
N LEU A 127 0.26 7.12 13.83
CA LEU A 127 -0.29 6.10 14.72
C LEU A 127 -0.89 5.00 13.86
N ARG A 128 -0.56 3.74 14.16
CA ARG A 128 -1.18 2.58 13.52
C ARG A 128 -1.42 1.44 14.50
N SER A 129 -2.30 0.52 14.15
CA SER A 129 -2.46 -0.73 14.88
C SER A 129 -1.25 -1.64 14.67
N MET A 130 -0.90 -2.40 15.69
CA MET A 130 0.04 -3.52 15.65
C MET A 130 -0.76 -4.79 15.96
N GLY A 131 -1.29 -5.40 14.90
CA GLY A 131 -2.22 -6.52 15.03
C GLY A 131 -3.37 -6.19 16.00
N LYS A 132 -3.65 -7.11 16.93
CA LYS A 132 -4.65 -6.94 18.03
C LYS A 132 -4.00 -6.62 19.37
N LEU A 133 -2.67 -6.42 19.41
CA LEU A 133 -1.91 -6.40 20.65
C LEU A 133 -1.66 -4.98 21.16
N ALA A 134 -1.34 -4.05 20.27
CA ALA A 134 -0.88 -2.72 20.64
C ALA A 134 -1.11 -1.69 19.52
N HIS A 135 -0.58 -0.49 19.75
CA HIS A 135 -0.45 0.57 18.75
C HIS A 135 1.01 0.96 18.64
N GLU A 136 1.42 1.34 17.45
CA GLU A 136 2.75 1.88 17.20
C GLU A 136 2.68 3.35 16.83
N ILE A 137 3.67 4.10 17.28
CA ILE A 137 3.90 5.49 16.85
C ILE A 137 5.17 5.53 16.03
N TRP A 138 5.07 6.10 14.85
CA TRP A 138 6.15 6.26 13.88
C TRP A 138 6.41 7.73 13.60
N ASP A 139 7.68 8.10 13.46
CA ASP A 139 8.11 9.35 12.87
C ASP A 139 8.08 9.17 11.34
N VAL A 140 7.23 9.94 10.69
CA VAL A 140 7.07 9.95 9.24
C VAL A 140 7.34 11.33 8.62
N THR A 141 8.09 12.17 9.35
CA THR A 141 8.54 13.49 8.86
C THR A 141 9.22 13.36 7.51
N ASN A 142 10.05 12.33 7.33
CA ASN A 142 10.48 11.88 6.02
C ASN A 142 9.67 10.64 5.62
N PRO A 143 8.66 10.76 4.75
CA PRO A 143 7.78 9.64 4.40
C PRO A 143 8.48 8.51 3.64
N GLN A 144 9.69 8.75 3.09
CA GLN A 144 10.51 7.71 2.46
C GLN A 144 11.35 6.91 3.47
N LYS A 145 11.50 7.40 4.70
CA LYS A 145 12.32 6.79 5.76
C LYS A 145 11.58 6.80 7.09
N PRO A 146 10.44 6.10 7.18
CA PRO A 146 9.70 6.03 8.43
C PRO A 146 10.54 5.35 9.51
N SER A 147 10.46 5.84 10.75
CA SER A 147 11.15 5.24 11.89
C SER A 147 10.21 5.07 13.08
N ARG A 148 10.25 3.88 13.70
CA ARG A 148 9.41 3.59 14.85
C ARG A 148 9.92 4.31 16.09
N ILE A 149 9.01 4.98 16.78
CA ILE A 149 9.29 5.67 18.04
C ILE A 149 8.97 4.76 19.22
N THR A 150 7.79 4.17 19.21
CA THR A 150 7.32 3.32 20.33
C THR A 150 6.22 2.34 19.87
N VAL A 151 5.98 1.38 20.71
CA VAL A 151 4.84 0.46 20.70
C VAL A 151 4.04 0.67 21.97
#